data_c568507fd919fe491a6f99767e072d67
#
_entry.id   c568507fd919fe491a6f99767e072d67
#
_cell.length_a   1.000
_cell.length_b   1.000
_cell.length_c   1.000
_cell.angle_alpha   90.00
_cell.angle_beta   90.00
_cell.angle_gamma   90.00
#
_symmetry.space_group_name_H-M   'P 1'
#
loop_
_entity.id
_entity.type
_entity.pdbx_description
1 polymer ?
#
loop_
_entity_poly.entity_id
_entity_poly.type
_entity_poly.pdbx_seq_one_letter_code
_entity_poly.pdbx_strand_id
1 'polypeptide(L)'
;MKLVRGQVGLPNSRSAPCYSHAMNYRHGFHAGNFADVLKHLALCELLRLLTAKDKKLFVLDTHAGAGGYDLGGALARRTGEADSGVARLMAASRTGMPGAVARYLAAVSAYDRKFGAAGGPIRHYPGSPRFVRSGLRAGDRFVACELHPQDALALKREFAGDRAVEVRDQDGYHALKASLPPVERRGLVLIDPPFEAADEFDRLTRALRQGLRRFATGCYTVWYPIKDPAAVDDFIEAFAALKALRIELRMPPPADGKLSACGLLIINPPWKFEEAMREALPWVASHLDGNAGVTSCPRPSLSSPTS
;
A
#
# COMPACT_ATOMS: atom_id res chain seq x y z
N MET A 1 -35.23 -57.64 -29.11
CA MET A 1 -33.91 -57.24 -28.56
C MET A 1 -33.86 -55.74 -28.62
N LYS A 2 -34.19 -55.08 -27.50
CA LYS A 2 -34.25 -53.60 -27.40
C LYS A 2 -32.95 -53.10 -26.73
N LEU A 3 -32.19 -52.26 -27.43
CA LEU A 3 -31.00 -51.57 -26.90
C LEU A 3 -31.43 -50.37 -26.05
N VAL A 4 -31.07 -50.38 -24.78
CA VAL A 4 -31.22 -49.24 -23.84
C VAL A 4 -29.99 -48.34 -23.98
N ARG A 5 -30.19 -47.09 -24.41
CA ARG A 5 -29.16 -46.06 -24.40
C ARG A 5 -29.10 -45.44 -23.01
N GLY A 6 -27.99 -45.64 -22.31
CA GLY A 6 -27.66 -44.94 -21.08
C GLY A 6 -27.21 -43.50 -21.39
N GLN A 7 -27.88 -42.51 -20.80
CA GLN A 7 -27.42 -41.13 -20.78
C GLN A 7 -26.39 -40.98 -19.67
N VAL A 8 -25.18 -40.63 -20.05
CA VAL A 8 -24.11 -40.19 -19.11
C VAL A 8 -24.33 -38.70 -18.81
N GLY A 9 -24.78 -38.42 -17.61
CA GLY A 9 -24.91 -37.05 -17.11
C GLY A 9 -23.54 -36.43 -16.93
N LEU A 10 -23.30 -35.27 -17.56
CA LEU A 10 -22.13 -34.42 -17.34
C LEU A 10 -22.22 -33.76 -15.96
N PRO A 11 -21.11 -33.60 -15.21
CA PRO A 11 -21.12 -32.96 -13.90
C PRO A 11 -21.35 -31.45 -14.06
N ASN A 12 -22.29 -30.96 -13.28
CA ASN A 12 -22.66 -29.54 -13.13
C ASN A 12 -21.42 -28.69 -12.77
N SER A 13 -20.93 -27.91 -13.72
CA SER A 13 -19.92 -26.88 -13.47
C SER A 13 -20.57 -25.78 -12.62
N ARG A 14 -20.29 -25.78 -11.34
CA ARG A 14 -20.59 -24.63 -10.48
C ARG A 14 -19.83 -23.43 -11.04
N SER A 15 -20.56 -22.54 -11.69
CA SER A 15 -20.05 -21.24 -12.13
C SER A 15 -19.52 -20.47 -10.91
N ALA A 16 -18.23 -20.15 -10.93
CA ALA A 16 -17.66 -19.18 -10.04
C ALA A 16 -18.43 -17.85 -10.18
N PRO A 17 -18.66 -17.08 -9.11
CA PRO A 17 -19.34 -15.80 -9.21
C PRO A 17 -18.53 -14.88 -10.13
N CYS A 18 -19.16 -14.48 -11.23
CA CYS A 18 -18.61 -13.54 -12.19
C CYS A 18 -18.63 -12.14 -11.55
N TYR A 19 -17.51 -11.72 -10.97
CA TYR A 19 -17.31 -10.33 -10.53
C TYR A 19 -17.03 -9.46 -11.76
N SER A 20 -18.05 -9.18 -12.56
CA SER A 20 -17.99 -8.21 -13.65
C SER A 20 -18.49 -6.82 -13.17
N HIS A 21 -17.90 -6.26 -12.13
CA HIS A 21 -17.83 -4.81 -12.03
C HIS A 21 -16.51 -4.43 -12.71
N ALA A 22 -16.60 -3.74 -13.83
CA ALA A 22 -15.42 -3.18 -14.50
C ALA A 22 -14.72 -2.27 -13.48
N MET A 23 -13.57 -2.70 -12.97
CA MET A 23 -12.73 -1.87 -12.10
C MET A 23 -12.26 -0.69 -12.95
N ASN A 24 -12.75 0.52 -12.65
CA ASN A 24 -12.43 1.74 -13.39
C ASN A 24 -11.23 2.47 -12.78
N TYR A 25 -10.86 2.16 -11.56
CA TYR A 25 -9.74 2.78 -10.88
C TYR A 25 -8.42 2.41 -11.55
N ARG A 26 -7.67 3.45 -11.90
CA ARG A 26 -6.29 3.30 -12.38
C ARG A 26 -5.41 4.25 -11.61
N HIS A 27 -4.49 3.70 -10.85
CA HIS A 27 -3.60 4.47 -9.99
C HIS A 27 -2.76 5.51 -10.75
N GLY A 28 -2.50 5.28 -12.04
CA GLY A 28 -1.77 6.24 -12.90
C GLY A 28 -2.37 7.65 -12.98
N PHE A 29 -3.64 7.85 -12.61
CA PHE A 29 -4.25 9.17 -12.48
C PHE A 29 -3.80 9.92 -11.22
N HIS A 30 -3.40 9.19 -10.18
CA HIS A 30 -3.15 9.70 -8.84
C HIS A 30 -1.68 9.56 -8.41
N ALA A 31 -0.84 8.97 -9.29
CA ALA A 31 0.54 8.65 -8.98
C ALA A 31 1.32 9.88 -8.52
N GLY A 32 2.00 9.77 -7.39
CA GLY A 32 2.81 10.83 -6.81
C GLY A 32 2.04 11.92 -6.07
N ASN A 33 0.73 11.77 -5.85
CA ASN A 33 -0.05 12.70 -5.03
C ASN A 33 0.34 12.64 -3.54
N PHE A 34 -0.29 13.47 -2.69
CA PHE A 34 -0.01 13.51 -1.25
C PHE A 34 -0.24 12.16 -0.54
N ALA A 35 -1.22 11.38 -0.99
CA ALA A 35 -1.52 10.06 -0.44
C ALA A 35 -0.42 9.04 -0.74
N ASP A 36 0.11 9.07 -1.95
CA ASP A 36 1.29 8.28 -2.34
C ASP A 36 2.54 8.71 -1.57
N VAL A 37 2.73 10.01 -1.36
CA VAL A 37 3.84 10.53 -0.54
C VAL A 37 3.78 9.93 0.86
N LEU A 38 2.63 9.98 1.54
CA LEU A 38 2.45 9.40 2.87
C LEU A 38 2.74 7.90 2.87
N LYS A 39 2.09 7.17 1.96
CA LYS A 39 2.19 5.70 1.85
C LYS A 39 3.63 5.25 1.59
N HIS A 40 4.28 5.84 0.61
CA HIS A 40 5.61 5.40 0.18
C HIS A 40 6.73 5.87 1.12
N LEU A 41 6.59 7.04 1.78
CA LEU A 41 7.48 7.44 2.86
C LEU A 41 7.45 6.43 4.01
N ALA A 42 6.25 6.08 4.47
CA ALA A 42 6.07 5.07 5.52
C ALA A 42 6.61 3.69 5.08
N LEU A 43 6.32 3.27 3.84
CA LEU A 43 6.81 2.01 3.27
C LEU A 43 8.34 1.94 3.25
N CYS A 44 9.02 2.99 2.79
CA CYS A 44 10.48 3.06 2.78
C CYS A 44 11.07 2.89 4.18
N GLU A 45 10.47 3.54 5.17
CA GLU A 45 10.97 3.47 6.55
C GLU A 45 10.68 2.11 7.19
N LEU A 46 9.49 1.52 6.95
CA LEU A 46 9.17 0.15 7.39
C LEU A 46 10.15 -0.87 6.82
N LEU A 47 10.43 -0.80 5.53
CA LEU A 47 11.39 -1.69 4.87
C LEU A 47 12.79 -1.55 5.47
N ARG A 48 13.28 -0.32 5.63
CA ARG A 48 14.59 -0.05 6.25
C ARG A 48 14.71 -0.68 7.64
N LEU A 49 13.69 -0.50 8.49
CA LEU A 49 13.70 -1.03 9.87
C LEU A 49 13.54 -2.55 9.92
N LEU A 50 12.69 -3.11 9.05
CA LEU A 50 12.48 -4.56 8.99
C LEU A 50 13.69 -5.27 8.39
N THR A 51 14.37 -4.70 7.40
CA THR A 51 15.58 -5.29 6.79
C THR A 51 16.86 -5.05 7.60
N ALA A 52 16.84 -4.19 8.62
CA ALA A 52 17.98 -4.01 9.53
C ALA A 52 18.34 -5.28 10.33
N LYS A 53 17.39 -6.21 10.51
CA LYS A 53 17.65 -7.49 11.18
C LYS A 53 18.14 -8.51 10.15
N ASP A 54 19.21 -9.25 10.47
CA ASP A 54 19.75 -10.32 9.63
C ASP A 54 18.87 -11.58 9.69
N LYS A 55 17.65 -11.47 9.20
CA LYS A 55 16.69 -12.56 9.01
C LYS A 55 15.86 -12.25 7.76
N LYS A 56 15.57 -13.26 6.96
CA LYS A 56 14.78 -13.13 5.74
C LYS A 56 13.44 -12.45 6.02
N LEU A 57 13.00 -11.63 5.07
CA LEU A 57 11.74 -10.90 5.11
C LEU A 57 10.87 -11.35 3.93
N PHE A 58 9.61 -11.57 4.20
CA PHE A 58 8.57 -11.69 3.19
C PHE A 58 7.81 -10.37 3.08
N VAL A 59 7.52 -9.92 1.86
CA VAL A 59 6.63 -8.79 1.62
C VAL A 59 5.47 -9.24 0.74
N LEU A 60 4.27 -8.81 1.10
CA LEU A 60 3.06 -8.97 0.29
C LEU A 60 2.48 -7.58 0.03
N ASP A 61 2.37 -7.22 -1.24
CA ASP A 61 1.63 -6.05 -1.71
C ASP A 61 0.35 -6.53 -2.38
N THR A 62 -0.79 -6.23 -1.79
CA THR A 62 -2.09 -6.77 -2.21
C THR A 62 -2.72 -6.03 -3.38
N HIS A 63 -2.31 -4.77 -3.63
CA HIS A 63 -2.84 -3.90 -4.67
C HIS A 63 -1.69 -3.11 -5.29
N ALA A 64 -0.87 -3.81 -6.07
CA ALA A 64 0.47 -3.35 -6.46
C ALA A 64 0.49 -2.30 -7.59
N GLY A 65 -0.60 -2.14 -8.32
CA GLY A 65 -0.65 -1.25 -9.46
C GLY A 65 0.29 -1.66 -10.60
N ALA A 66 0.65 -0.74 -11.46
CA ALA A 66 1.52 -0.97 -12.60
C ALA A 66 3.03 -1.05 -12.26
N GLY A 67 3.42 -0.79 -11.03
CA GLY A 67 4.81 -0.84 -10.58
C GLY A 67 5.59 0.46 -10.77
N GLY A 68 5.29 1.25 -11.80
CA GLY A 68 5.91 2.55 -12.08
C GLY A 68 5.05 3.41 -12.99
N TYR A 69 5.24 4.72 -12.94
CA TYR A 69 4.35 5.70 -13.57
C TYR A 69 5.12 6.82 -14.25
N ASP A 70 4.76 7.15 -15.51
CA ASP A 70 5.21 8.35 -16.22
C ASP A 70 4.29 9.53 -15.85
N LEU A 71 4.78 10.45 -15.02
CA LEU A 71 4.05 11.65 -14.58
C LEU A 71 3.83 12.63 -15.73
N GLY A 72 4.60 12.52 -16.80
CA GLY A 72 4.38 13.22 -18.07
C GLY A 72 3.40 12.52 -19.00
N GLY A 73 2.90 11.33 -18.63
CA GLY A 73 1.96 10.54 -19.43
C GLY A 73 0.53 11.09 -19.44
N ALA A 74 -0.29 10.58 -20.36
CA ALA A 74 -1.66 11.07 -20.54
C ALA A 74 -2.55 10.91 -19.30
N LEU A 75 -2.36 9.85 -18.50
CA LEU A 75 -3.14 9.60 -17.28
C LEU A 75 -2.80 10.64 -16.20
N ALA A 76 -1.54 10.78 -15.85
CA ALA A 76 -1.09 11.69 -14.79
C ALA A 76 -1.37 13.17 -15.13
N ARG A 77 -1.20 13.56 -16.39
CA ARG A 77 -1.47 14.96 -16.84
C ARG A 77 -2.95 15.34 -16.74
N ARG A 78 -3.88 14.39 -16.76
CA ARG A 78 -5.32 14.70 -16.63
C ARG A 78 -5.68 15.26 -15.26
N THR A 79 -4.97 14.86 -14.22
CA THR A 79 -5.23 15.29 -12.84
C THR A 79 -4.20 16.27 -12.32
N GLY A 80 -2.93 16.17 -12.75
CA GLY A 80 -1.82 17.00 -12.27
C GLY A 80 -1.50 16.84 -10.78
N GLU A 81 -1.98 15.77 -10.14
CA GLU A 81 -1.87 15.60 -8.69
C GLU A 81 -0.42 15.45 -8.19
N ALA A 82 0.49 14.97 -9.04
CA ALA A 82 1.92 14.88 -8.71
C ALA A 82 2.56 16.25 -8.44
N ASP A 83 2.07 17.31 -9.08
CA ASP A 83 2.64 18.66 -8.97
C ASP A 83 2.48 19.21 -7.55
N SER A 84 1.35 18.96 -6.89
CA SER A 84 1.09 19.31 -5.50
C SER A 84 1.61 18.26 -4.49
N GLY A 85 2.06 17.10 -4.97
CA GLY A 85 2.58 16.00 -4.17
C GLY A 85 4.11 15.89 -4.26
N VAL A 86 4.56 14.79 -4.89
CA VAL A 86 5.98 14.42 -4.93
C VAL A 86 6.85 15.47 -5.63
N ALA A 87 6.36 16.10 -6.72
CA ALA A 87 7.15 17.10 -7.45
C ALA A 87 7.47 18.31 -6.56
N ARG A 88 6.51 18.74 -5.75
CA ARG A 88 6.69 19.82 -4.78
C ARG A 88 7.74 19.47 -3.72
N LEU A 89 7.72 18.26 -3.18
CA LEU A 89 8.74 17.81 -2.23
C LEU A 89 10.12 17.65 -2.87
N MET A 90 10.18 17.24 -4.14
CA MET A 90 11.45 17.15 -4.87
C MET A 90 12.09 18.52 -5.07
N ALA A 91 11.31 19.57 -5.26
CA ALA A 91 11.75 20.96 -5.42
C ALA A 91 12.04 21.67 -4.06
N ALA A 92 11.59 21.08 -2.94
CA ALA A 92 11.73 21.72 -1.62
C ALA A 92 13.19 21.84 -1.16
N SER A 93 13.43 22.85 -0.30
CA SER A 93 14.73 23.00 0.38
C SER A 93 15.04 21.75 1.22
N ARG A 94 16.31 21.37 1.23
CA ARG A 94 16.81 20.23 2.03
C ARG A 94 17.15 20.62 3.48
N THR A 95 17.02 21.88 3.83
CA THR A 95 17.31 22.37 5.19
C THR A 95 16.35 21.72 6.20
N GLY A 96 16.90 21.15 7.26
CA GLY A 96 16.12 20.48 8.31
C GLY A 96 15.36 19.24 7.84
N MET A 97 15.68 18.67 6.68
CA MET A 97 15.00 17.51 6.16
C MET A 97 15.26 16.26 7.02
N PRO A 98 14.21 15.60 7.53
CA PRO A 98 14.34 14.35 8.28
C PRO A 98 14.93 13.21 7.45
N GLY A 99 15.68 12.33 8.12
CA GLY A 99 16.34 11.22 7.43
C GLY A 99 15.40 10.26 6.69
N ALA A 100 14.20 10.04 7.19
CA ALA A 100 13.19 9.22 6.50
C ALA A 100 12.73 9.86 5.18
N VAL A 101 12.51 11.18 5.17
CA VAL A 101 12.15 11.94 3.96
C VAL A 101 13.29 11.91 2.95
N ALA A 102 14.53 12.15 3.41
CA ALA A 102 15.70 12.12 2.53
C ALA A 102 15.84 10.75 1.81
N ARG A 103 15.63 9.63 2.52
CA ARG A 103 15.65 8.29 1.94
C ARG A 103 14.53 8.05 0.91
N TYR A 104 13.32 8.47 1.23
CA TYR A 104 12.19 8.40 0.31
C TYR A 104 12.48 9.16 -0.99
N LEU A 105 12.87 10.43 -0.90
CA LEU A 105 13.16 11.25 -2.07
C LEU A 105 14.39 10.76 -2.85
N ALA A 106 15.38 10.17 -2.18
CA ALA A 106 16.50 9.52 -2.83
C ALA A 106 16.07 8.29 -3.65
N ALA A 107 15.13 7.48 -3.14
CA ALA A 107 14.58 6.34 -3.86
C ALA A 107 13.77 6.79 -5.10
N VAL A 108 12.97 7.84 -4.97
CA VAL A 108 12.24 8.47 -6.09
C VAL A 108 13.23 8.94 -7.15
N SER A 109 14.26 9.72 -6.76
CA SER A 109 15.29 10.21 -7.69
C SER A 109 16.06 9.06 -8.37
N ALA A 110 16.35 8.00 -7.64
CA ALA A 110 17.06 6.84 -8.18
C ALA A 110 16.24 6.11 -9.24
N TYR A 111 14.92 6.05 -9.08
CA TYR A 111 14.02 5.47 -10.08
C TYR A 111 13.95 6.35 -11.33
N ASP A 112 13.72 7.66 -11.17
CA ASP A 112 13.60 8.61 -12.28
C ASP A 112 14.86 8.64 -13.16
N ARG A 113 16.06 8.59 -12.53
CA ARG A 113 17.34 8.54 -13.27
C ARG A 113 17.49 7.33 -14.20
N LYS A 114 16.79 6.22 -13.97
CA LYS A 114 16.83 5.04 -14.87
C LYS A 114 16.28 5.34 -16.26
N PHE A 115 15.47 6.40 -16.38
CA PHE A 115 14.88 6.84 -17.64
C PHE A 115 15.60 8.05 -18.26
N GLY A 116 16.84 8.32 -17.82
CA GLY A 116 17.65 9.40 -18.35
C GLY A 116 17.31 10.80 -17.83
N ALA A 117 16.45 10.91 -16.81
CA ALA A 117 16.14 12.19 -16.18
C ALA A 117 17.37 12.69 -15.39
N ALA A 118 18.00 13.77 -15.87
CA ALA A 118 19.13 14.41 -15.21
C ALA A 118 18.79 15.87 -14.91
N GLY A 119 18.54 16.20 -13.62
CA GLY A 119 18.49 17.57 -13.11
C GLY A 119 17.26 18.41 -13.48
N GLY A 120 16.21 17.80 -14.04
CA GLY A 120 14.93 18.46 -14.35
C GLY A 120 13.81 18.12 -13.35
N PRO A 121 12.57 18.57 -13.60
CA PRO A 121 11.39 18.12 -12.86
C PRO A 121 11.24 16.60 -12.94
N ILE A 122 10.80 15.99 -11.84
CA ILE A 122 10.55 14.54 -11.80
C ILE A 122 9.54 14.13 -12.87
N ARG A 123 9.86 13.05 -13.60
CA ARG A 123 9.01 12.51 -14.65
C ARG A 123 8.55 11.08 -14.39
N HIS A 124 9.35 10.25 -13.76
CA HIS A 124 8.99 8.86 -13.48
C HIS A 124 8.92 8.63 -11.99
N TYR A 125 7.80 8.09 -11.55
CA TYR A 125 7.52 7.85 -10.15
C TYR A 125 7.41 6.34 -9.87
N PRO A 126 8.12 5.81 -8.85
CA PRO A 126 8.02 4.42 -8.49
C PRO A 126 6.68 4.14 -7.78
N GLY A 127 6.01 3.05 -8.16
CA GLY A 127 4.94 2.49 -7.36
C GLY A 127 5.47 1.72 -6.14
N SER A 128 4.56 1.33 -5.23
CA SER A 128 4.91 0.53 -4.05
C SER A 128 5.79 -0.68 -4.37
N PRO A 129 5.59 -1.46 -5.48
CA PRO A 129 6.44 -2.60 -5.79
C PRO A 129 7.91 -2.23 -6.02
N ARG A 130 8.17 -1.06 -6.59
CA ARG A 130 9.54 -0.59 -6.81
C ARG A 130 10.22 -0.15 -5.52
N PHE A 131 9.49 0.50 -4.63
CA PHE A 131 9.98 0.80 -3.29
C PHE A 131 10.28 -0.48 -2.51
N VAL A 132 9.36 -1.47 -2.54
CA VAL A 132 9.59 -2.78 -1.93
C VAL A 132 10.86 -3.40 -2.48
N ARG A 133 10.95 -3.55 -3.80
CA ARG A 133 12.10 -4.23 -4.43
C ARG A 133 13.43 -3.55 -4.15
N SER A 134 13.45 -2.22 -4.08
CA SER A 134 14.68 -1.46 -3.77
C SER A 134 15.14 -1.62 -2.32
N GLY A 135 14.24 -1.95 -1.39
CA GLY A 135 14.52 -2.17 0.02
C GLY A 135 14.84 -3.63 0.39
N LEU A 136 14.63 -4.60 -0.54
CA LEU A 136 14.86 -6.02 -0.28
C LEU A 136 16.32 -6.43 -0.49
N ARG A 137 16.76 -7.38 0.32
CA ARG A 137 18.10 -7.99 0.28
C ARG A 137 18.07 -9.32 -0.49
N ALA A 138 19.24 -9.87 -0.75
CA ALA A 138 19.35 -11.23 -1.27
C ALA A 138 18.70 -12.23 -0.29
N GLY A 139 17.79 -13.06 -0.82
CA GLY A 139 17.06 -14.07 -0.05
C GLY A 139 15.77 -13.58 0.62
N ASP A 140 15.44 -12.27 0.59
CA ASP A 140 14.09 -11.77 0.88
C ASP A 140 13.15 -12.11 -0.28
N ARG A 141 11.86 -12.24 -0.01
CA ARG A 141 10.86 -12.64 -1.01
C ARG A 141 9.70 -11.64 -1.07
N PHE A 142 9.24 -11.35 -2.28
CA PHE A 142 8.16 -10.39 -2.52
C PHE A 142 7.08 -10.98 -3.43
N VAL A 143 5.83 -10.85 -3.01
CA VAL A 143 4.64 -11.16 -3.81
C VAL A 143 3.87 -9.87 -4.03
N ALA A 144 3.67 -9.51 -5.29
CA ALA A 144 2.90 -8.36 -5.74
C ALA A 144 1.63 -8.84 -6.45
N CYS A 145 0.46 -8.45 -5.93
CA CYS A 145 -0.84 -8.82 -6.50
C CYS A 145 -1.47 -7.61 -7.16
N GLU A 146 -2.01 -7.81 -8.37
CA GLU A 146 -2.77 -6.79 -9.09
C GLU A 146 -3.92 -7.46 -9.84
N LEU A 147 -5.14 -6.92 -9.67
CA LEU A 147 -6.33 -7.51 -10.28
C LEU A 147 -6.68 -6.85 -11.62
N HIS A 148 -6.34 -5.55 -11.80
CA HIS A 148 -6.63 -4.85 -13.04
C HIS A 148 -5.75 -5.39 -14.19
N PRO A 149 -6.31 -5.94 -15.29
CA PRO A 149 -5.55 -6.70 -16.27
C PRO A 149 -4.42 -5.92 -16.95
N GLN A 150 -4.65 -4.62 -17.25
CA GLN A 150 -3.64 -3.77 -17.89
C GLN A 150 -2.49 -3.46 -16.94
N ASP A 151 -2.80 -3.18 -15.67
CA ASP A 151 -1.79 -2.83 -14.66
C ASP A 151 -1.02 -4.09 -14.23
N ALA A 152 -1.68 -5.25 -14.12
CA ALA A 152 -1.02 -6.54 -13.91
C ALA A 152 -0.04 -6.89 -15.05
N LEU A 153 -0.43 -6.63 -16.31
CA LEU A 153 0.47 -6.83 -17.45
C LEU A 153 1.67 -5.88 -17.42
N ALA A 154 1.45 -4.61 -17.07
CA ALA A 154 2.52 -3.62 -16.88
C ALA A 154 3.46 -4.05 -15.75
N LEU A 155 2.93 -4.47 -14.60
CA LEU A 155 3.67 -4.96 -13.46
C LEU A 155 4.52 -6.20 -13.79
N LYS A 156 3.97 -7.16 -14.54
CA LYS A 156 4.73 -8.34 -15.02
C LYS A 156 5.91 -7.94 -15.91
N ARG A 157 5.72 -6.96 -16.79
CA ARG A 157 6.80 -6.43 -17.64
C ARG A 157 7.85 -5.70 -16.83
N GLU A 158 7.42 -4.92 -15.84
CA GLU A 158 8.28 -4.13 -14.97
C GLU A 158 9.25 -5.01 -14.15
N PHE A 159 8.85 -6.23 -13.79
CA PHE A 159 9.64 -7.19 -13.02
C PHE A 159 10.07 -8.43 -13.82
N ALA A 160 9.99 -8.37 -15.16
CA ALA A 160 10.40 -9.49 -15.99
C ALA A 160 11.87 -9.90 -15.71
N GLY A 161 12.08 -11.17 -15.37
CA GLY A 161 13.41 -11.69 -15.04
C GLY A 161 13.90 -11.45 -13.61
N ASP A 162 13.20 -10.70 -12.78
CA ASP A 162 13.56 -10.50 -11.36
C ASP A 162 13.02 -11.65 -10.50
N ARG A 163 13.90 -12.59 -10.14
CA ARG A 163 13.55 -13.80 -9.36
C ARG A 163 13.13 -13.53 -7.91
N ALA A 164 13.36 -12.32 -7.41
CA ALA A 164 12.95 -11.93 -6.05
C ALA A 164 11.48 -11.48 -5.99
N VAL A 165 10.85 -11.25 -7.15
CA VAL A 165 9.48 -10.73 -7.26
C VAL A 165 8.57 -11.74 -7.95
N GLU A 166 7.51 -12.16 -7.26
CA GLU A 166 6.44 -12.96 -7.82
C GLU A 166 5.23 -12.05 -8.06
N VAL A 167 4.90 -11.82 -9.34
CA VAL A 167 3.70 -11.04 -9.73
C VAL A 167 2.53 -11.98 -9.92
N ARG A 168 1.41 -11.72 -9.23
CA ARG A 168 0.18 -12.49 -9.29
C ARG A 168 -0.97 -11.64 -9.82
N ASP A 169 -1.59 -12.13 -10.88
CA ASP A 169 -2.83 -11.58 -11.44
C ASP A 169 -4.01 -12.15 -10.66
N GLN A 170 -4.31 -11.55 -9.50
CA GLN A 170 -5.35 -12.04 -8.59
C GLN A 170 -5.80 -10.97 -7.59
N ASP A 171 -6.98 -11.19 -7.01
CA ASP A 171 -7.51 -10.41 -5.89
C ASP A 171 -6.56 -10.43 -4.68
N GLY A 172 -6.18 -9.25 -4.21
CA GLY A 172 -5.25 -9.07 -3.10
C GLY A 172 -5.77 -9.60 -1.75
N TYR A 173 -7.09 -9.58 -1.53
CA TYR A 173 -7.68 -10.17 -0.32
C TYR A 173 -7.60 -11.70 -0.32
N HIS A 174 -7.72 -12.34 -1.48
CA HIS A 174 -7.42 -13.76 -1.62
C HIS A 174 -5.96 -14.07 -1.36
N ALA A 175 -5.05 -13.18 -1.77
CA ALA A 175 -3.61 -13.35 -1.54
C ALA A 175 -3.25 -13.38 -0.05
N LEU A 176 -3.92 -12.59 0.79
CA LEU A 176 -3.74 -12.64 2.26
C LEU A 176 -3.95 -14.06 2.80
N LYS A 177 -5.00 -14.75 2.35
CA LYS A 177 -5.28 -16.13 2.76
C LYS A 177 -4.25 -17.12 2.23
N ALA A 178 -3.82 -16.96 0.99
CA ALA A 178 -2.93 -17.92 0.32
C ALA A 178 -1.46 -17.77 0.74
N SER A 179 -1.02 -16.53 1.09
CA SER A 179 0.39 -16.21 1.33
C SER A 179 0.77 -16.17 2.81
N LEU A 180 -0.20 -16.18 3.72
CA LEU A 180 0.04 -16.08 5.16
C LEU A 180 -0.30 -17.38 5.90
N PRO A 181 0.52 -17.81 6.90
CA PRO A 181 1.77 -17.21 7.31
C PRO A 181 2.90 -17.53 6.31
N PRO A 182 3.86 -16.62 6.12
CA PRO A 182 5.00 -16.90 5.25
C PRO A 182 6.01 -17.83 5.92
N VAL A 183 6.78 -18.56 5.11
CA VAL A 183 7.82 -19.49 5.59
C VAL A 183 8.93 -18.76 6.36
N GLU A 184 9.18 -17.49 6.04
CA GLU A 184 10.12 -16.60 6.70
C GLU A 184 9.72 -16.26 8.14
N ARG A 185 8.47 -16.48 8.51
CA ARG A 185 7.86 -16.11 9.81
C ARG A 185 8.07 -14.64 10.20
N ARG A 186 8.48 -13.82 9.25
CA ARG A 186 8.63 -12.37 9.31
C ARG A 186 8.11 -11.78 8.02
N GLY A 187 7.30 -10.73 8.11
CA GLY A 187 6.73 -10.15 6.89
C GLY A 187 6.16 -8.76 7.12
N LEU A 188 6.09 -8.05 5.98
CA LEU A 188 5.34 -6.81 5.79
C LEU A 188 4.20 -7.10 4.82
N VAL A 189 3.00 -6.68 5.18
CA VAL A 189 1.81 -6.77 4.33
C VAL A 189 1.32 -5.35 4.07
N LEU A 190 1.36 -4.93 2.80
CA LEU A 190 0.79 -3.67 2.33
C LEU A 190 -0.59 -3.94 1.74
N ILE A 191 -1.60 -3.18 2.21
CA ILE A 191 -2.99 -3.29 1.78
C ILE A 191 -3.47 -1.88 1.39
N ASP A 192 -3.67 -1.67 0.10
CA ASP A 192 -4.01 -0.35 -0.48
C ASP A 192 -5.13 -0.48 -1.52
N PRO A 193 -6.36 -0.83 -1.08
CA PRO A 193 -7.48 -1.06 -1.99
C PRO A 193 -7.98 0.26 -2.62
N PRO A 194 -8.65 0.21 -3.79
CA PRO A 194 -9.07 1.38 -4.52
C PRO A 194 -10.25 2.15 -3.90
N PHE A 195 -10.92 1.61 -2.90
CA PHE A 195 -12.11 2.22 -2.27
C PHE A 195 -13.20 2.65 -3.27
N GLU A 196 -13.43 1.83 -4.31
CA GLU A 196 -14.53 2.01 -5.26
C GLU A 196 -15.85 1.42 -4.74
N ALA A 197 -15.79 0.33 -3.97
CA ALA A 197 -16.96 -0.32 -3.43
C ALA A 197 -17.45 0.38 -2.16
N ALA A 198 -18.77 0.51 -2.01
CA ALA A 198 -19.37 1.13 -0.83
C ALA A 198 -19.08 0.35 0.47
N ASP A 199 -18.87 -0.98 0.38
CA ASP A 199 -18.56 -1.87 1.49
C ASP A 199 -17.04 -2.13 1.65
N GLU A 200 -16.17 -1.28 1.11
CA GLU A 200 -14.73 -1.55 1.10
C GLU A 200 -14.13 -1.62 2.50
N PHE A 201 -14.56 -0.79 3.45
CA PHE A 201 -14.11 -0.89 4.84
C PHE A 201 -14.50 -2.22 5.49
N ASP A 202 -15.68 -2.77 5.19
CA ASP A 202 -16.10 -4.08 5.70
C ASP A 202 -15.28 -5.22 5.10
N ARG A 203 -15.02 -5.16 3.78
CA ARG A 203 -14.17 -6.13 3.07
C ARG A 203 -12.76 -6.12 3.62
N LEU A 204 -12.20 -4.93 3.78
CA LEU A 204 -10.88 -4.67 4.34
C LEU A 204 -10.77 -5.19 5.78
N THR A 205 -11.76 -4.88 6.64
CA THR A 205 -11.81 -5.35 8.03
C THR A 205 -11.84 -6.87 8.10
N ARG A 206 -12.68 -7.52 7.30
CA ARG A 206 -12.75 -8.99 7.24
C ARG A 206 -11.41 -9.61 6.77
N ALA A 207 -10.82 -9.06 5.72
CA ALA A 207 -9.57 -9.55 5.16
C ALA A 207 -8.39 -9.37 6.13
N LEU A 208 -8.29 -8.21 6.77
CA LEU A 208 -7.25 -7.90 7.74
C LEU A 208 -7.36 -8.79 8.99
N ARG A 209 -8.57 -8.98 9.54
CA ARG A 209 -8.81 -9.93 10.63
C ARG A 209 -8.42 -11.37 10.25
N GLN A 210 -8.68 -11.78 9.03
CA GLN A 210 -8.27 -13.10 8.52
C GLN A 210 -6.74 -13.21 8.41
N GLY A 211 -6.06 -12.19 7.89
CA GLY A 211 -4.60 -12.13 7.83
C GLY A 211 -3.97 -12.20 9.21
N LEU A 212 -4.46 -11.42 10.17
CA LEU A 212 -3.98 -11.39 11.54
C LEU A 212 -4.17 -12.72 12.29
N ARG A 213 -5.30 -13.42 12.08
CA ARG A 213 -5.48 -14.78 12.65
C ARG A 213 -4.45 -15.77 12.14
N ARG A 214 -3.97 -15.61 10.90
CA ARG A 214 -2.96 -16.51 10.29
C ARG A 214 -1.54 -16.09 10.63
N PHE A 215 -1.29 -14.79 10.72
CA PHE A 215 0.04 -14.23 10.94
C PHE A 215 -0.01 -13.02 11.90
N ALA A 216 -0.28 -13.28 13.17
CA ALA A 216 -0.49 -12.28 14.22
C ALA A 216 0.74 -11.38 14.46
N THR A 217 1.96 -11.86 14.15
CA THR A 217 3.23 -11.13 14.35
C THR A 217 3.71 -10.35 13.13
N GLY A 218 2.97 -10.42 12.01
CA GLY A 218 3.25 -9.65 10.81
C GLY A 218 3.11 -8.14 11.04
N CYS A 219 3.92 -7.36 10.33
CA CYS A 219 3.71 -5.93 10.21
C CYS A 219 2.69 -5.69 9.09
N TYR A 220 1.58 -5.04 9.39
CA TYR A 220 0.56 -4.70 8.39
C TYR A 220 0.51 -3.19 8.23
N THR A 221 0.47 -2.74 6.99
CA THR A 221 0.29 -1.34 6.60
C THR A 221 -0.94 -1.25 5.73
N VAL A 222 -1.96 -0.57 6.23
CA VAL A 222 -3.26 -0.45 5.57
C VAL A 222 -3.52 1.01 5.26
N TRP A 223 -3.64 1.33 3.98
CA TRP A 223 -4.03 2.66 3.54
C TRP A 223 -5.56 2.81 3.54
N TYR A 224 -6.06 4.00 3.85
CA TYR A 224 -7.47 4.37 3.78
C TYR A 224 -7.67 5.85 3.45
N PRO A 225 -8.73 6.19 2.68
CA PRO A 225 -9.16 7.57 2.48
C PRO A 225 -9.95 8.06 3.69
N ILE A 226 -9.89 9.37 3.98
CA ILE A 226 -10.71 9.99 5.02
C ILE A 226 -11.76 10.84 4.32
N LYS A 227 -12.81 10.20 3.80
CA LYS A 227 -14.00 10.84 3.22
C LYS A 227 -15.12 10.92 4.24
N ASP A 228 -15.29 9.88 5.04
CA ASP A 228 -16.20 9.77 6.17
C ASP A 228 -15.40 9.46 7.44
N PRO A 229 -15.21 10.43 8.33
CA PRO A 229 -14.46 10.22 9.58
C PRO A 229 -15.07 9.14 10.49
N ALA A 230 -16.40 9.01 10.54
CA ALA A 230 -17.05 8.01 11.39
C ALA A 230 -16.73 6.58 10.90
N ALA A 231 -16.82 6.32 9.59
CA ALA A 231 -16.47 5.02 9.01
C ALA A 231 -14.98 4.68 9.23
N VAL A 232 -14.09 5.69 9.22
CA VAL A 232 -12.67 5.50 9.55
C VAL A 232 -12.51 5.15 11.03
N ASP A 233 -13.19 5.84 11.93
CA ASP A 233 -13.08 5.60 13.36
C ASP A 233 -13.60 4.20 13.72
N ASP A 234 -14.72 3.75 13.15
CA ASP A 234 -15.23 2.38 13.28
C ASP A 234 -14.23 1.32 12.80
N PHE A 235 -13.59 1.59 11.65
CA PHE A 235 -12.53 0.72 11.12
C PHE A 235 -11.33 0.64 12.07
N ILE A 236 -10.84 1.75 12.58
CA ILE A 236 -9.70 1.80 13.51
C ILE A 236 -10.04 1.11 14.83
N GLU A 237 -11.23 1.36 15.39
CA GLU A 237 -11.69 0.76 16.65
C GLU A 237 -11.76 -0.77 16.56
N ALA A 238 -12.07 -1.33 15.39
CA ALA A 238 -12.06 -2.78 15.17
C ALA A 238 -10.71 -3.45 15.45
N PHE A 239 -9.62 -2.67 15.55
CA PHE A 239 -8.24 -3.12 15.81
C PHE A 239 -7.58 -2.42 17.01
N ALA A 240 -8.33 -1.68 17.82
CA ALA A 240 -7.82 -0.91 18.97
C ALA A 240 -7.10 -1.77 20.02
N ALA A 241 -7.47 -3.06 20.15
CA ALA A 241 -6.80 -4.01 21.04
C ALA A 241 -5.37 -4.40 20.63
N LEU A 242 -4.96 -4.03 19.41
CA LEU A 242 -3.65 -4.38 18.87
C LEU A 242 -2.63 -3.26 19.10
N LYS A 243 -1.33 -3.64 19.02
CA LYS A 243 -0.26 -2.65 18.94
C LYS A 243 -0.32 -2.00 17.56
N ALA A 244 -0.91 -0.81 17.46
CA ALA A 244 -1.10 -0.12 16.20
C ALA A 244 -0.80 1.37 16.28
N LEU A 245 -0.47 1.97 15.13
CA LEU A 245 -0.32 3.41 14.93
C LEU A 245 -1.31 3.86 13.85
N ARG A 246 -2.00 4.96 14.09
CA ARG A 246 -2.77 5.71 13.12
C ARG A 246 -1.92 6.90 12.66
N ILE A 247 -1.69 7.00 11.37
CA ILE A 247 -0.92 8.09 10.76
C ILE A 247 -1.82 8.74 9.72
N GLU A 248 -1.99 10.05 9.78
CA GLU A 248 -2.86 10.78 8.85
C GLU A 248 -2.17 12.01 8.28
N LEU A 249 -2.52 12.30 7.02
CA LEU A 249 -2.14 13.51 6.31
C LEU A 249 -3.39 14.16 5.73
N ARG A 250 -3.60 15.43 6.07
CA ARG A 250 -4.75 16.23 5.64
C ARG A 250 -4.25 17.43 4.87
N MET A 251 -4.77 17.60 3.69
CA MET A 251 -4.53 18.75 2.81
C MET A 251 -5.67 19.76 2.93
N PRO A 252 -5.47 21.01 2.54
CA PRO A 252 -6.59 21.94 2.36
C PRO A 252 -7.64 21.32 1.44
N PRO A 253 -8.96 21.45 1.74
CA PRO A 253 -10.00 20.88 0.92
C PRO A 253 -9.97 21.50 -0.49
N PRO A 254 -9.87 20.68 -1.56
CA PRO A 254 -9.88 21.19 -2.92
C PRO A 254 -11.29 21.60 -3.32
N ALA A 255 -11.39 22.61 -4.20
CA ALA A 255 -12.68 23.15 -4.66
C ALA A 255 -13.51 22.11 -5.46
N ASP A 256 -12.89 21.08 -6.02
CA ASP A 256 -13.51 20.07 -6.87
C ASP A 256 -13.93 18.77 -6.12
N GLY A 257 -13.85 18.78 -4.79
CA GLY A 257 -14.29 17.65 -3.96
C GLY A 257 -13.40 16.40 -4.03
N LYS A 258 -12.19 16.51 -4.62
CA LYS A 258 -11.23 15.42 -4.61
C LYS A 258 -10.78 15.04 -3.19
N LEU A 259 -10.09 13.91 -3.09
CA LEU A 259 -9.52 13.45 -1.82
C LEU A 259 -8.56 14.51 -1.24
N SER A 260 -8.80 14.91 0.02
CA SER A 260 -7.96 15.86 0.75
C SER A 260 -7.37 15.29 2.04
N ALA A 261 -7.75 14.07 2.42
CA ALA A 261 -7.23 13.45 3.63
C ALA A 261 -7.13 11.93 3.47
N CYS A 262 -6.05 11.35 3.97
CA CYS A 262 -5.85 9.90 3.98
C CYS A 262 -5.07 9.49 5.22
N GLY A 263 -5.05 8.19 5.49
CA GLY A 263 -4.32 7.64 6.61
C GLY A 263 -3.73 6.26 6.34
N LEU A 264 -2.88 5.86 7.28
CA LEU A 264 -2.31 4.53 7.39
C LEU A 264 -2.59 3.97 8.77
N LEU A 265 -3.13 2.76 8.83
CA LEU A 265 -3.11 1.94 10.03
C LEU A 265 -1.93 0.99 9.96
N ILE A 266 -0.98 1.14 10.88
CA ILE A 266 0.20 0.28 10.96
C ILE A 266 0.05 -0.64 12.16
N ILE A 267 -0.15 -1.94 11.94
CA ILE A 267 -0.24 -2.94 13.01
C ILE A 267 1.13 -3.60 13.17
N ASN A 268 1.56 -3.78 14.42
CA ASN A 268 2.89 -4.26 14.79
C ASN A 268 4.04 -3.44 14.17
N PRO A 269 4.05 -2.11 14.31
CA PRO A 269 5.15 -1.29 13.79
C PRO A 269 6.48 -1.74 14.39
N PRO A 270 7.58 -1.76 13.59
CA PRO A 270 8.90 -2.04 14.11
C PRO A 270 9.37 -0.93 15.06
N TRP A 271 10.34 -1.29 15.92
CA TRP A 271 10.97 -0.35 16.84
C TRP A 271 11.51 0.88 16.09
N LYS A 272 11.34 2.07 16.65
CA LYS A 272 11.69 3.39 16.09
C LYS A 272 10.87 3.87 14.89
N PHE A 273 9.89 3.12 14.42
CA PHE A 273 9.06 3.58 13.30
C PHE A 273 8.21 4.79 13.68
N GLU A 274 7.58 4.76 14.84
CA GLU A 274 6.77 5.87 15.35
C GLU A 274 7.59 7.15 15.48
N GLU A 275 8.79 7.06 16.09
CA GLU A 275 9.72 8.19 16.24
C GLU A 275 10.08 8.80 14.87
N ALA A 276 10.47 7.97 13.91
CA ALA A 276 10.81 8.42 12.57
C ALA A 276 9.64 9.10 11.85
N MET A 277 8.39 8.64 12.04
CA MET A 277 7.22 9.27 11.44
C MET A 277 6.85 10.58 12.15
N ARG A 278 6.99 10.66 13.47
CA ARG A 278 6.77 11.90 14.23
C ARG A 278 7.76 13.01 13.83
N GLU A 279 8.97 12.64 13.43
CA GLU A 279 9.96 13.57 12.88
C GLU A 279 9.65 13.97 11.42
N ALA A 280 9.29 12.99 10.58
CA ALA A 280 9.16 13.18 9.15
C ALA A 280 7.89 13.92 8.74
N LEU A 281 6.74 13.61 9.36
CA LEU A 281 5.45 14.07 8.88
C LEU A 281 5.21 15.57 9.04
N PRO A 282 5.65 16.27 10.11
CA PRO A 282 5.55 17.73 10.18
C PRO A 282 6.28 18.43 9.04
N TRP A 283 7.46 17.92 8.66
CA TRP A 283 8.23 18.45 7.53
C TRP A 283 7.48 18.25 6.21
N VAL A 284 6.96 17.04 5.96
CA VAL A 284 6.15 16.75 4.75
C VAL A 284 4.92 17.64 4.70
N ALA A 285 4.15 17.70 5.78
CA ALA A 285 2.92 18.49 5.85
C ALA A 285 3.17 19.96 5.57
N SER A 286 4.21 20.57 6.20
CA SER A 286 4.53 21.99 5.98
C SER A 286 4.93 22.30 4.54
N HIS A 287 5.56 21.35 3.82
CA HIS A 287 5.95 21.53 2.43
C HIS A 287 4.83 21.20 1.43
N LEU A 288 3.77 20.56 1.88
CA LEU A 288 2.57 20.30 1.07
C LEU A 288 1.39 21.22 1.42
N ASP A 289 1.58 22.21 2.31
CA ASP A 289 0.52 23.08 2.87
C ASP A 289 -0.57 22.27 3.61
N GLY A 290 -0.21 21.13 4.16
CA GLY A 290 -1.11 20.23 4.86
C GLY A 290 -0.90 20.19 6.37
N ASN A 291 -1.60 19.29 7.02
CA ASN A 291 -1.43 18.95 8.43
C ASN A 291 -1.31 17.42 8.59
N ALA A 292 -0.47 16.97 9.50
CA ALA A 292 -0.23 15.55 9.72
C ALA A 292 -0.21 15.19 11.20
N GLY A 293 -0.64 13.97 11.53
CA GLY A 293 -0.64 13.45 12.89
C GLY A 293 -0.23 11.98 12.96
N VAL A 294 0.40 11.63 14.09
CA VAL A 294 0.72 10.25 14.47
C VAL A 294 0.08 9.99 15.82
N THR A 295 -0.84 9.03 15.87
CA THR A 295 -1.55 8.64 17.09
C THR A 295 -1.34 7.17 17.36
N SER A 296 -0.85 6.83 18.55
CA SER A 296 -0.81 5.44 19.01
C SER A 296 -2.24 5.01 19.34
N CYS A 297 -2.69 3.88 18.80
CA CYS A 297 -3.95 3.30 19.26
C CYS A 297 -3.73 2.76 20.68
N PRO A 298 -4.46 3.26 21.69
CA PRO A 298 -4.29 2.80 23.06
C PRO A 298 -4.64 1.30 23.13
N ARG A 299 -3.79 0.52 23.78
CA ARG A 299 -4.25 -0.80 24.24
C ARG A 299 -5.38 -0.56 25.23
N PRO A 300 -6.53 -1.29 25.13
CA PRO A 300 -7.48 -1.26 26.21
C PRO A 300 -6.73 -1.63 27.49
N SER A 301 -6.88 -0.82 28.54
CA SER A 301 -6.40 -1.17 29.87
C SER A 301 -7.02 -2.54 30.20
N LEU A 302 -6.19 -3.54 30.44
CA LEU A 302 -6.63 -4.78 31.03
C LEU A 302 -7.25 -4.38 32.37
N SER A 303 -8.58 -4.28 32.42
CA SER A 303 -9.29 -4.19 33.67
C SER A 303 -8.91 -5.44 34.46
N SER A 304 -8.17 -5.26 35.54
CA SER A 304 -7.87 -6.32 36.50
C SER A 304 -9.19 -6.99 36.87
N PRO A 305 -9.29 -8.33 36.85
CA PRO A 305 -10.48 -8.99 37.37
C PRO A 305 -10.62 -8.58 38.83
N THR A 306 -11.69 -7.89 39.16
CA THR A 306 -12.12 -7.66 40.53
C THR A 306 -12.30 -9.00 41.18
N SER A 307 -11.48 -9.24 42.18
CA SER A 307 -11.49 -10.39 43.09
C SER A 307 -12.84 -10.57 43.78
#